data_1072e209d9c56a1211a1c10bee7d4a01
#
_entry.id   1072e209d9c56a1211a1c10bee7d4a01
#
_cell.length_a   1.000
_cell.length_b   1.000
_cell.length_c   1.000
_cell.angle_alpha   90.00
_cell.angle_beta   90.00
_cell.angle_gamma   90.00
#
_symmetry.space_group_name_H-M   'P 1'
#
loop_
_entity.id
_entity.type
_entity.pdbx_description
1 polymer ?
#
loop_
_entity_poly.entity_id
_entity_poly.type
_entity_poly.pdbx_seq_one_letter_code
_entity_poly.pdbx_strand_id
1 'polypeptide(L)'
;VRADIEDITFKGERRVLKAWGKGHGEKDDFVVLSDKAYLPIKNYLATARRGAKAGEPLFTSTSHQNAGGRLTTKTISTICKDGLKAIGLDGKEFTAHSLRHTTAVAILKHGGQLTDVQSVLRHTSPVTSQIYTESVKEELRLQNAPEMMLDNAF
;
A
#
# COMPACT_ATOMS: atom_id res chain seq x y z
N VAL A 1 -10.38 4.98 2.25
CA VAL A 1 -11.77 5.47 2.17
C VAL A 1 -12.30 5.88 3.54
N ARG A 2 -12.11 5.06 4.59
CA ARG A 2 -12.68 5.28 5.93
C ARG A 2 -11.74 5.99 6.92
N ALA A 3 -10.57 6.43 6.47
CA ALA A 3 -9.61 7.10 7.33
C ALA A 3 -10.03 8.55 7.59
N ASP A 4 -9.85 8.99 8.83
CA ASP A 4 -10.01 10.35 9.30
C ASP A 4 -8.63 10.98 9.58
N ILE A 5 -8.58 12.29 9.75
CA ILE A 5 -7.31 12.99 10.01
C ILE A 5 -6.69 12.51 11.33
N GLU A 6 -7.50 12.26 12.36
CA GLU A 6 -7.07 11.76 13.67
C GLU A 6 -6.54 10.31 13.65
N ASP A 7 -6.78 9.57 12.56
CA ASP A 7 -6.23 8.21 12.41
C ASP A 7 -4.72 8.21 12.16
N ILE A 8 -4.16 9.36 11.80
CA ILE A 8 -2.71 9.54 11.76
C ILE A 8 -2.23 9.81 13.20
N THR A 9 -1.54 8.84 13.77
CA THR A 9 -1.10 8.88 15.16
C THR A 9 0.29 8.24 15.30
N PHE A 10 0.75 8.08 16.54
CA PHE A 10 1.98 7.38 16.86
C PHE A 10 1.69 6.08 17.60
N LYS A 11 2.46 5.04 17.30
CA LYS A 11 2.53 3.79 18.04
C LYS A 11 4.01 3.54 18.39
N GLY A 12 4.37 3.75 19.64
CA GLY A 12 5.77 3.93 20.01
C GLY A 12 6.36 5.13 19.27
N GLU A 13 7.53 4.97 18.68
CA GLU A 13 8.22 6.01 17.91
C GLU A 13 7.79 6.07 16.42
N ARG A 14 6.92 5.18 15.98
CA ARG A 14 6.52 5.09 14.58
C ARG A 14 5.19 5.78 14.33
N ARG A 15 5.16 6.59 13.27
CA ARG A 15 3.91 7.16 12.76
C ARG A 15 3.10 6.08 12.05
N VAL A 16 1.80 6.01 12.37
CA VAL A 16 0.89 5.02 11.83
C VAL A 16 -0.40 5.69 11.33
N LEU A 17 -1.05 5.04 10.39
CA LEU A 17 -2.43 5.31 10.00
C LEU A 17 -3.28 4.16 10.54
N LYS A 18 -4.20 4.47 11.45
CA LYS A 18 -5.19 3.49 11.93
C LYS A 18 -6.11 3.06 10.80
N ALA A 19 -6.46 1.81 10.78
CA ALA A 19 -7.32 1.23 9.76
C ALA A 19 -8.32 0.25 10.36
N TRP A 20 -9.44 0.07 9.69
CA TRP A 20 -10.44 -0.91 10.07
C TRP A 20 -9.90 -2.32 9.84
N GLY A 21 -9.91 -3.15 10.87
CA GLY A 21 -9.68 -4.57 10.77
C GLY A 21 -10.77 -5.26 9.95
N LYS A 22 -10.44 -6.39 9.31
CA LYS A 22 -11.42 -7.14 8.53
C LYS A 22 -12.39 -7.86 9.48
N GLY A 23 -13.68 -7.51 9.41
CA GLY A 23 -14.72 -8.12 10.24
C GLY A 23 -14.87 -7.51 11.64
N HIS A 24 -14.09 -6.50 11.98
CA HIS A 24 -14.16 -5.81 13.26
C HIS A 24 -14.92 -4.49 13.13
N GLY A 25 -15.66 -4.11 14.18
CA GLY A 25 -16.40 -2.85 14.26
C GLY A 25 -15.55 -1.63 14.61
N GLU A 26 -14.25 -1.80 14.78
CA GLU A 26 -13.33 -0.78 15.27
C GLU A 26 -12.09 -0.65 14.38
N LYS A 27 -11.35 0.48 14.53
CA LYS A 27 -10.05 0.73 13.88
C LYS A 27 -8.93 0.12 14.73
N ASP A 28 -8.90 -1.19 14.81
CA ASP A 28 -7.98 -2.00 15.62
C ASP A 28 -6.68 -2.38 14.91
N ASP A 29 -6.58 -2.04 13.62
CA ASP A 29 -5.43 -2.32 12.78
C ASP A 29 -4.71 -1.01 12.36
N PHE A 30 -3.50 -1.10 11.84
CA PHE A 30 -2.74 0.07 11.42
C PHE A 30 -1.76 -0.24 10.30
N VAL A 31 -1.32 0.82 9.61
CA VAL A 31 -0.23 0.78 8.63
C VAL A 31 0.84 1.76 9.08
N VAL A 32 2.10 1.33 9.11
CA VAL A 32 3.24 2.23 9.39
C VAL A 32 3.43 3.17 8.20
N LEU A 33 3.49 4.46 8.48
CA LEU A 33 3.78 5.49 7.48
C LEU A 33 5.28 5.79 7.50
N SER A 34 5.98 5.38 6.45
CA SER A 34 7.35 5.84 6.20
C SER A 34 7.35 7.35 5.92
N ASP A 35 8.51 8.00 6.05
CA ASP A 35 8.62 9.43 5.76
C ASP A 35 8.25 9.74 4.30
N LYS A 36 8.60 8.87 3.35
CA LYS A 36 8.22 8.99 1.93
C LYS A 36 6.71 8.91 1.73
N ALA A 37 5.99 8.11 2.52
CA ALA A 37 4.54 8.01 2.45
C ALA A 37 3.85 9.16 3.20
N TYR A 38 4.41 9.61 4.32
CA TYR A 38 3.81 10.66 5.13
C TYR A 38 3.98 12.07 4.57
N LEU A 39 5.11 12.40 3.97
CA LEU A 39 5.39 13.75 3.48
C LEU A 39 4.34 14.29 2.49
N PRO A 40 3.90 13.54 1.47
CA PRO A 40 2.80 13.97 0.61
C PRO A 40 1.48 14.19 1.37
N ILE A 41 1.17 13.33 2.36
CA ILE A 41 -0.03 13.47 3.18
C ILE A 41 0.05 14.76 4.01
N LYS A 42 1.19 15.02 4.65
CA LYS A 42 1.45 16.26 5.41
C LYS A 42 1.25 17.50 4.56
N ASN A 43 1.80 17.51 3.35
CA ASN A 43 1.67 18.63 2.42
C ASN A 43 0.20 18.82 1.99
N TYR A 44 -0.51 17.74 1.70
CA TYR A 44 -1.93 17.78 1.36
C TYR A 44 -2.76 18.36 2.53
N LEU A 45 -2.49 17.94 3.76
CA LEU A 45 -3.18 18.46 4.95
C LEU A 45 -2.89 19.96 5.16
N ALA A 46 -1.65 20.38 4.95
CA ALA A 46 -1.26 21.79 5.11
C ALA A 46 -1.84 22.71 4.04
N THR A 47 -2.19 22.20 2.87
CA THR A 47 -2.70 22.97 1.73
C THR A 47 -4.19 22.74 1.51
N ALA A 48 -4.56 21.63 0.91
CA ALA A 48 -5.93 21.33 0.49
C ALA A 48 -6.88 21.06 1.67
N ARG A 49 -6.35 20.70 2.86
CA ARG A 49 -7.14 20.42 4.07
C ARG A 49 -6.84 21.38 5.22
N ARG A 50 -6.30 22.55 4.90
CA ARG A 50 -5.96 23.55 5.91
C ARG A 50 -7.19 23.93 6.76
N GLY A 51 -7.08 23.75 8.09
CA GLY A 51 -8.16 24.04 9.05
C GLY A 51 -9.18 22.91 9.20
N ALA A 52 -9.02 21.77 8.52
CA ALA A 52 -9.88 20.60 8.74
C ALA A 52 -9.72 20.02 10.15
N LYS A 53 -10.83 19.51 10.70
CA LYS A 53 -10.89 18.98 12.06
C LYS A 53 -10.49 17.50 12.11
N ALA A 54 -10.10 17.02 13.29
CA ALA A 54 -9.60 15.67 13.53
C ALA A 54 -10.51 14.55 13.00
N GLY A 55 -11.80 14.59 13.27
CA GLY A 55 -12.77 13.59 12.82
C GLY A 55 -13.24 13.71 11.37
N GLU A 56 -12.69 14.65 10.59
CA GLU A 56 -13.02 14.77 9.17
C GLU A 56 -12.27 13.76 8.30
N PRO A 57 -12.81 13.41 7.13
CA PRO A 57 -12.14 12.50 6.20
C PRO A 57 -10.71 12.94 5.89
N LEU A 58 -9.76 12.01 5.97
CA LEU A 58 -8.36 12.28 5.62
C LEU A 58 -8.22 12.74 4.17
N PHE A 59 -8.86 12.04 3.25
CA PHE A 59 -8.90 12.41 1.82
C PHE A 59 -10.34 12.70 1.40
N THR A 60 -10.53 13.78 0.66
CA THR A 60 -11.83 14.24 0.21
C THR A 60 -11.96 14.25 -1.31
N SER A 61 -13.19 14.12 -1.76
CA SER A 61 -13.56 14.19 -3.16
C SER A 61 -13.52 15.64 -3.67
N THR A 62 -13.01 15.81 -4.88
CA THR A 62 -13.07 17.06 -5.65
C THR A 62 -14.17 17.06 -6.69
N SER A 63 -14.98 15.98 -6.78
CA SER A 63 -16.07 15.92 -7.76
C SER A 63 -17.21 16.87 -7.38
N HIS A 64 -17.87 17.48 -8.38
CA HIS A 64 -19.00 18.39 -8.14
C HIS A 64 -20.13 17.76 -7.32
N GLN A 65 -20.39 16.44 -7.50
CA GLN A 65 -21.47 15.74 -6.81
C GLN A 65 -21.17 15.40 -5.34
N ASN A 66 -19.88 15.36 -4.95
CA ASN A 66 -19.46 14.97 -3.61
C ASN A 66 -18.26 15.80 -3.14
N ALA A 67 -18.25 17.10 -3.45
CA ALA A 67 -17.16 17.98 -3.06
C ALA A 67 -16.98 18.00 -1.53
N GLY A 68 -15.76 17.75 -1.06
CA GLY A 68 -15.43 17.69 0.36
C GLY A 68 -15.87 16.40 1.07
N GLY A 69 -16.66 15.54 0.45
CA GLY A 69 -17.07 14.26 1.01
C GLY A 69 -16.00 13.17 0.92
N ARG A 70 -16.23 12.03 1.56
CA ARG A 70 -15.30 10.88 1.52
C ARG A 70 -15.15 10.33 0.10
N LEU A 71 -13.94 9.89 -0.22
CA LEU A 71 -13.69 9.13 -1.45
C LEU A 71 -14.41 7.77 -1.39
N THR A 72 -14.85 7.29 -2.54
CA THR A 72 -15.37 5.93 -2.70
C THR A 72 -14.25 4.97 -3.09
N THR A 73 -14.49 3.66 -2.93
CA THR A 73 -13.56 2.63 -3.43
C THR A 73 -13.38 2.71 -4.93
N LYS A 74 -14.44 3.05 -5.67
CA LYS A 74 -14.39 3.27 -7.11
C LYS A 74 -13.46 4.44 -7.46
N THR A 75 -13.55 5.56 -6.75
CA THR A 75 -12.67 6.73 -6.94
C THR A 75 -11.20 6.36 -6.71
N ILE A 76 -10.90 5.60 -5.63
CA ILE A 76 -9.53 5.13 -5.37
C ILE A 76 -9.02 4.24 -6.50
N SER A 77 -9.86 3.32 -7.00
CA SER A 77 -9.49 2.45 -8.14
C SER A 77 -9.19 3.27 -9.40
N THR A 78 -9.98 4.31 -9.67
CA THR A 78 -9.75 5.22 -10.79
C THR A 78 -8.43 5.98 -10.63
N ILE A 79 -8.16 6.57 -9.45
CA ILE A 79 -6.90 7.28 -9.16
C ILE A 79 -5.69 6.36 -9.37
N CYS A 80 -5.76 5.12 -8.88
CA CYS A 80 -4.69 4.13 -9.10
C CYS A 80 -4.51 3.82 -10.59
N LYS A 81 -5.60 3.65 -11.33
CA LYS A 81 -5.56 3.37 -12.77
C LYS A 81 -4.96 4.54 -13.56
N ASP A 82 -5.36 5.77 -13.25
CA ASP A 82 -4.85 6.97 -13.89
C ASP A 82 -3.35 7.17 -13.60
N GLY A 83 -2.93 6.90 -12.35
CA GLY A 83 -1.52 6.93 -11.98
C GLY A 83 -0.69 5.90 -12.73
N LEU A 84 -1.18 4.67 -12.86
CA LEU A 84 -0.52 3.60 -13.64
C LEU A 84 -0.44 3.98 -15.12
N LYS A 85 -1.51 4.51 -15.68
CA LYS A 85 -1.55 4.99 -17.06
C LYS A 85 -0.55 6.11 -17.32
N ALA A 86 -0.39 7.05 -16.38
CA ALA A 86 0.54 8.17 -16.50
C ALA A 86 2.01 7.72 -16.61
N ILE A 87 2.35 6.52 -16.14
CA ILE A 87 3.67 5.89 -16.27
C ILE A 87 3.75 4.84 -17.38
N GLY A 88 2.77 4.81 -18.30
CA GLY A 88 2.74 3.91 -19.46
C GLY A 88 2.12 2.53 -19.20
N LEU A 89 1.57 2.27 -18.03
CA LEU A 89 0.92 1.00 -17.67
C LEU A 89 -0.61 1.10 -17.85
N ASP A 90 -1.09 1.05 -19.10
CA ASP A 90 -2.52 1.22 -19.47
C ASP A 90 -3.26 -0.10 -19.73
N GLY A 91 -2.62 -1.26 -19.62
CA GLY A 91 -3.25 -2.58 -19.79
C GLY A 91 -4.42 -2.81 -18.81
N LYS A 92 -5.38 -3.69 -19.20
CA LYS A 92 -6.54 -4.03 -18.35
C LYS A 92 -6.14 -4.72 -17.04
N GLU A 93 -5.01 -5.41 -17.05
CA GLU A 93 -4.39 -6.10 -15.92
C GLU A 93 -3.84 -5.14 -14.86
N PHE A 94 -3.50 -3.90 -15.23
CA PHE A 94 -2.97 -2.92 -14.29
C PHE A 94 -4.09 -2.20 -13.54
N THR A 95 -4.23 -2.53 -12.27
CA THR A 95 -5.30 -2.06 -11.39
C THR A 95 -4.76 -1.68 -10.01
N ALA A 96 -5.60 -1.16 -9.12
CA ALA A 96 -5.23 -0.98 -7.72
C ALA A 96 -4.76 -2.29 -7.05
N HIS A 97 -5.25 -3.45 -7.53
CA HIS A 97 -4.81 -4.76 -7.03
C HIS A 97 -3.38 -5.10 -7.48
N SER A 98 -2.98 -4.65 -8.66
CA SER A 98 -1.60 -4.82 -9.14
C SER A 98 -0.58 -4.07 -8.28
N LEU A 99 -0.93 -2.87 -7.77
CA LEU A 99 -0.08 -2.14 -6.82
C LEU A 99 0.12 -2.93 -5.50
N ARG A 100 -0.94 -3.60 -5.04
CA ARG A 100 -0.87 -4.48 -3.88
C ARG A 100 0.04 -5.69 -4.15
N HIS A 101 -0.06 -6.28 -5.33
CA HIS A 101 0.84 -7.35 -5.77
C HIS A 101 2.30 -6.88 -5.82
N THR A 102 2.55 -5.74 -6.43
CA THR A 102 3.90 -5.13 -6.50
C THR A 102 4.49 -4.91 -5.11
N THR A 103 3.67 -4.49 -4.14
CA THR A 103 4.12 -4.33 -2.74
C THR A 103 4.58 -5.65 -2.14
N ALA A 104 3.84 -6.75 -2.34
CA ALA A 104 4.23 -8.08 -1.89
C ALA A 104 5.58 -8.51 -2.47
N VAL A 105 5.71 -8.38 -3.78
CA VAL A 105 6.94 -8.72 -4.52
C VAL A 105 8.12 -7.86 -4.03
N ALA A 106 7.91 -6.56 -3.83
CA ALA A 106 8.95 -5.67 -3.34
C ALA A 106 9.44 -6.06 -1.94
N ILE A 107 8.55 -6.41 -1.01
CA ILE A 107 8.94 -6.88 0.33
C ILE A 107 9.84 -8.12 0.22
N LEU A 108 9.43 -9.12 -0.56
CA LEU A 108 10.18 -10.36 -0.72
C LEU A 108 11.53 -10.14 -1.41
N LYS A 109 11.59 -9.30 -2.45
CA LYS A 109 12.85 -8.95 -3.15
C LYS A 109 13.86 -8.22 -2.27
N HIS A 110 13.39 -7.49 -1.25
CA HIS A 110 14.26 -6.82 -0.29
C HIS A 110 14.54 -7.66 0.98
N GLY A 111 14.35 -8.97 0.91
CA GLY A 111 14.68 -9.90 1.99
C GLY A 111 13.63 -10.05 3.06
N GLY A 112 12.45 -9.47 2.89
CA GLY A 112 11.30 -9.69 3.77
C GLY A 112 10.76 -11.11 3.64
N GLN A 113 10.08 -11.56 4.69
CA GLN A 113 9.47 -12.88 4.76
C GLN A 113 7.99 -12.84 4.35
N LEU A 114 7.40 -14.03 4.14
CA LEU A 114 5.97 -14.15 3.84
C LEU A 114 5.09 -13.56 4.94
N THR A 115 5.52 -13.67 6.20
CA THR A 115 4.87 -13.06 7.37
C THR A 115 4.83 -11.54 7.29
N ASP A 116 5.88 -10.91 6.73
CA ASP A 116 5.93 -9.47 6.53
C ASP A 116 4.93 -9.03 5.45
N VAL A 117 4.84 -9.81 4.36
CA VAL A 117 3.84 -9.60 3.32
C VAL A 117 2.42 -9.71 3.90
N GLN A 118 2.15 -10.73 4.71
CA GLN A 118 0.85 -10.92 5.36
C GLN A 118 0.50 -9.75 6.27
N SER A 119 1.46 -9.30 7.08
CA SER A 119 1.30 -8.17 7.98
C SER A 119 0.99 -6.87 7.22
N VAL A 120 1.82 -6.50 6.24
CA VAL A 120 1.67 -5.26 5.48
C VAL A 120 0.40 -5.26 4.64
N LEU A 121 0.09 -6.38 3.99
CA LEU A 121 -1.09 -6.52 3.14
C LEU A 121 -2.34 -6.90 3.92
N ARG A 122 -2.21 -7.23 5.21
CA ARG A 122 -3.35 -7.59 6.06
C ARG A 122 -4.15 -8.76 5.46
N HIS A 123 -3.43 -9.77 4.98
CA HIS A 123 -4.05 -10.98 4.44
C HIS A 123 -4.57 -11.86 5.57
N THR A 124 -5.85 -12.22 5.50
CA THR A 124 -6.46 -13.19 6.42
C THR A 124 -6.20 -14.64 6.03
N SER A 125 -5.73 -14.89 4.80
CA SER A 125 -5.42 -16.24 4.30
C SER A 125 -3.95 -16.35 3.87
N PRO A 126 -3.22 -17.36 4.39
CA PRO A 126 -1.84 -17.66 3.97
C PRO A 126 -1.74 -18.04 2.48
N VAL A 127 -2.75 -18.71 1.95
CA VAL A 127 -2.78 -19.23 0.57
C VAL A 127 -2.57 -18.11 -0.46
N THR A 128 -3.21 -16.96 -0.25
CA THR A 128 -3.05 -15.81 -1.17
C THR A 128 -1.62 -15.29 -1.21
N SER A 129 -0.85 -15.48 -0.13
CA SER A 129 0.52 -15.01 -0.04
C SER A 129 1.53 -16.01 -0.60
N GLN A 130 1.21 -17.29 -0.63
CA GLN A 130 2.09 -18.36 -1.17
C GLN A 130 2.33 -18.20 -2.68
N ILE A 131 1.32 -17.76 -3.44
CA ILE A 131 1.44 -17.52 -4.88
C ILE A 131 2.57 -16.51 -5.19
N TYR A 132 2.73 -15.49 -4.34
CA TYR A 132 3.81 -14.50 -4.50
C TYR A 132 5.18 -15.09 -4.19
N THR A 133 5.24 -16.03 -3.26
CA THR A 133 6.51 -16.62 -2.80
C THR A 133 7.14 -17.48 -3.89
N GLU A 134 6.36 -18.23 -4.65
CA GLU A 134 6.87 -19.12 -5.69
C GLU A 134 7.43 -18.33 -6.87
N SER A 135 6.68 -17.36 -7.39
CA SER A 135 7.14 -16.54 -8.52
C SER A 135 8.38 -15.70 -8.18
N VAL A 136 8.44 -15.16 -6.94
CA VAL A 136 9.60 -14.37 -6.49
C VAL A 136 10.79 -15.26 -6.19
N LYS A 137 10.61 -16.44 -5.62
CA LYS A 137 11.71 -17.40 -5.40
C LYS A 137 12.38 -17.83 -6.69
N GLU A 138 11.60 -18.11 -7.72
CA GLU A 138 12.14 -18.48 -9.04
C GLU A 138 12.94 -17.31 -9.63
N GLU A 139 12.40 -16.10 -9.61
CA GLU A 139 13.08 -14.91 -10.10
C GLU A 139 14.37 -14.61 -9.32
N LEU A 140 14.34 -14.68 -7.98
CA LEU A 140 15.52 -14.48 -7.13
C LEU A 140 16.56 -15.57 -7.34
N ARG A 141 16.13 -16.82 -7.57
CA ARG A 141 17.04 -17.91 -7.87
C ARG A 141 17.78 -17.66 -9.19
N LEU A 142 17.05 -17.20 -10.23
CA LEU A 142 17.68 -16.87 -11.52
C LEU A 142 18.63 -15.70 -11.41
N GLN A 143 18.30 -14.67 -10.60
CA GLN A 143 19.18 -13.51 -10.38
C GLN A 143 20.42 -13.83 -9.56
N ASN A 144 20.32 -14.74 -8.60
CA ASN A 144 21.40 -15.14 -7.69
C ASN A 144 21.82 -16.59 -7.95
N ALA A 145 21.75 -17.06 -9.21
CA ALA A 145 22.05 -18.44 -9.56
C ALA A 145 23.40 -18.89 -8.95
N PRO A 146 23.41 -19.79 -7.94
CA PRO A 146 24.66 -20.23 -7.33
C PRO A 146 25.58 -20.91 -8.34
N GLU A 147 25.00 -21.42 -9.41
CA GLU A 147 25.72 -22.03 -10.54
C GLU A 147 26.70 -21.04 -11.21
N MET A 148 26.38 -19.73 -11.22
CA MET A 148 27.27 -18.70 -11.75
C MET A 148 28.55 -18.49 -10.92
N MET A 149 28.56 -18.96 -9.67
CA MET A 149 29.76 -18.94 -8.85
C MET A 149 30.80 -19.99 -9.31
N LEU A 150 30.34 -21.01 -10.03
CA LEU A 150 31.21 -22.05 -10.57
C LEU A 150 32.05 -21.58 -11.76
N ASP A 151 31.57 -20.55 -12.50
CA ASP A 151 32.30 -19.97 -13.64
C ASP A 151 33.66 -19.36 -13.22
N ASN A 152 33.80 -19.00 -11.94
CA ASN A 152 35.02 -18.46 -11.38
C ASN A 152 35.86 -19.50 -10.59
N ALA A 153 35.38 -20.75 -10.54
CA ALA A 153 36.01 -21.81 -9.74
C ALA A 153 36.90 -22.76 -10.58
N PHE A 154 36.80 -22.62 -11.91
CA PHE A 154 37.56 -23.37 -12.90
C PHE A 154 38.14 -22.43 -13.95
#